data_154e36405948891c5f7158282da61ba0
#
_entry.id   154e36405948891c5f7158282da61ba0
#
_cell.length_a   1.000
_cell.length_b   1.000
_cell.length_c   1.000
_cell.angle_alpha   90.00
_cell.angle_beta   90.00
_cell.angle_gamma   90.00
#
_symmetry.space_group_name_H-M   'P 1'
#
loop_
_entity.id
_entity.type
_entity.pdbx_description
1 polymer ?
#
loop_
_entity_poly.entity_id
_entity_poly.type
_entity_poly.pdbx_seq_one_letter_code
_entity_poly.pdbx_strand_id
1 'polypeptide(L)'
;YYSIVIFYNDNAIGMGRVVGDGIYFTIVDVVVRPEYQGRKIGTTIMNSILEYIEKNMCEGSRVSVQLLAEVGKEQFYIKQGFKLVPHEYCGPALRKIIYKK
;
A
#
# COMPACT_ATOMS: atom_id res chain seq x y z
N TYR A 1 5.63 0.32 10.73
CA TYR A 1 6.87 0.83 10.14
C TYR A 1 6.73 2.28 9.67
N TYR A 2 5.77 2.56 8.85
CA TYR A 2 5.52 3.92 8.36
C TYR A 2 4.03 4.12 8.15
N SER A 3 3.52 5.26 8.61
CA SER A 3 2.12 5.64 8.41
C SER A 3 2.06 7.08 7.94
N ILE A 4 1.06 7.38 7.13
CA ILE A 4 0.77 8.75 6.71
C ILE A 4 -0.71 9.02 6.93
N VAL A 5 -1.03 10.22 7.41
CA VAL A 5 -2.40 10.67 7.58
C VAL A 5 -2.57 11.99 6.83
N ILE A 6 -3.63 12.09 6.07
CA ILE A 6 -3.98 13.30 5.32
C ILE A 6 -5.07 14.03 6.07
N PHE A 7 -4.87 15.32 6.31
CA PHE A 7 -5.83 16.18 7.00
C PHE A 7 -6.38 17.24 6.08
N TYR A 8 -7.62 17.60 6.31
CA TYR A 8 -8.25 18.75 5.69
C TYR A 8 -9.10 19.45 6.76
N ASN A 9 -8.81 20.74 7.04
CA ASN A 9 -9.47 21.51 8.09
C ASN A 9 -9.48 20.76 9.42
N ASP A 10 -8.32 20.25 9.83
CA ASP A 10 -8.10 19.51 11.08
C ASP A 10 -8.83 18.17 11.18
N ASN A 11 -9.45 17.71 10.10
CA ASN A 11 -10.09 16.39 10.05
C ASN A 11 -9.22 15.42 9.28
N ALA A 12 -9.01 14.22 9.83
CA ALA A 12 -8.31 13.17 9.13
C ALA A 12 -9.24 12.62 8.03
N ILE A 13 -8.82 12.70 6.78
CA ILE A 13 -9.64 12.30 5.63
C ILE A 13 -9.08 11.08 4.91
N GLY A 14 -7.84 10.71 5.19
CA GLY A 14 -7.24 9.53 4.60
C GLY A 14 -6.02 9.10 5.35
N MET A 15 -5.67 7.82 5.21
CA MET A 15 -4.46 7.28 5.80
C MET A 15 -3.93 6.12 5.00
N GLY A 16 -2.64 5.87 5.16
CA GLY A 16 -1.99 4.69 4.62
C GLY A 16 -0.94 4.18 5.58
N ARG A 17 -0.68 2.88 5.53
CA ARG A 17 0.28 2.26 6.42
C ARG A 17 1.00 1.12 5.71
N VAL A 18 2.30 1.02 5.95
CA VAL A 18 3.12 -0.05 5.42
C VAL A 18 3.92 -0.67 6.55
N VAL A 19 4.08 -1.98 6.52
CA VAL A 19 4.93 -2.71 7.46
C VAL A 19 5.99 -3.47 6.66
N GLY A 20 7.15 -3.72 7.27
CA GLY A 20 8.21 -4.42 6.58
C GLY A 20 9.50 -4.44 7.37
N ASP A 21 10.46 -5.17 6.83
CA ASP A 21 11.78 -5.39 7.46
C ASP A 21 12.93 -4.71 6.72
N GLY A 22 12.62 -3.88 5.73
CA GLY A 22 13.63 -3.20 4.92
C GLY A 22 13.91 -3.89 3.58
N ILE A 23 13.44 -5.12 3.40
CA ILE A 23 13.59 -5.89 2.16
C ILE A 23 12.22 -6.24 1.59
N TYR A 24 11.32 -6.68 2.45
CA TYR A 24 9.94 -7.01 2.10
C TYR A 24 9.01 -6.04 2.82
N PHE A 25 8.10 -5.46 2.08
CA PHE A 25 7.13 -4.50 2.60
C PHE A 25 5.72 -4.94 2.22
N THR A 26 4.78 -4.77 3.14
CA THR A 26 3.37 -5.00 2.87
C THR A 26 2.60 -3.73 3.20
N ILE A 27 1.85 -3.23 2.23
CA ILE A 27 0.93 -2.12 2.46
C ILE A 27 -0.33 -2.74 3.06
N VAL A 28 -0.65 -2.34 4.27
CA VAL A 28 -1.73 -2.98 5.03
C VAL A 28 -3.00 -2.15 5.11
N ASP A 29 -2.88 -0.82 4.96
CA ASP A 29 -4.04 0.06 4.97
C ASP A 29 -3.84 1.18 3.96
N VAL A 30 -4.86 1.42 3.14
CA VAL A 30 -5.00 2.65 2.36
C VAL A 30 -6.48 2.98 2.42
N VAL A 31 -6.82 4.00 3.18
CA VAL A 31 -8.22 4.35 3.45
C VAL A 31 -8.44 5.83 3.18
N VAL A 32 -9.51 6.15 2.49
CA VAL A 32 -9.93 7.53 2.24
C VAL A 32 -11.40 7.62 2.62
N ARG A 33 -11.78 8.65 3.37
CA ARG A 33 -13.19 8.86 3.73
C ARG A 33 -14.05 8.92 2.45
N PRO A 34 -15.25 8.32 2.47
CA PRO A 34 -16.08 8.25 1.26
C PRO A 34 -16.34 9.60 0.61
N GLU A 35 -16.56 10.66 1.40
CA GLU A 35 -16.83 11.99 0.86
C GLU A 35 -15.63 12.63 0.16
N TYR A 36 -14.44 12.08 0.35
CA TYR A 36 -13.21 12.57 -0.27
C TYR A 36 -12.65 11.64 -1.34
N GLN A 37 -13.32 10.56 -1.64
CA GLN A 37 -12.90 9.65 -2.70
C GLN A 37 -13.07 10.31 -4.07
N GLY A 38 -12.25 9.89 -5.03
CA GLY A 38 -12.28 10.49 -6.37
C GLY A 38 -11.46 11.77 -6.51
N ARG A 39 -10.74 12.18 -5.45
CA ARG A 39 -9.92 13.40 -5.46
C ARG A 39 -8.42 13.09 -5.46
N LYS A 40 -8.04 11.88 -5.83
CA LYS A 40 -6.65 11.42 -5.91
C LYS A 40 -5.92 11.41 -4.56
N ILE A 41 -6.64 11.39 -3.45
CA ILE A 41 -6.04 11.30 -2.12
C ILE A 41 -5.34 9.97 -1.93
N GLY A 42 -5.97 8.87 -2.38
CA GLY A 42 -5.36 7.55 -2.36
C GLY A 42 -4.05 7.50 -3.14
N THR A 43 -4.00 8.17 -4.29
CA THR A 43 -2.78 8.28 -5.10
C THR A 43 -1.68 9.03 -4.34
N THR A 44 -2.03 10.11 -3.66
CA THR A 44 -1.08 10.86 -2.83
C THR A 44 -0.54 9.99 -1.69
N ILE A 45 -1.40 9.22 -1.03
CA ILE A 45 -1.00 8.30 0.02
C ILE A 45 -0.01 7.26 -0.51
N MET A 46 -0.33 6.63 -1.64
CA MET A 46 0.54 5.62 -2.25
C MET A 46 1.87 6.20 -2.65
N ASN A 47 1.87 7.38 -3.28
CA ASN A 47 3.12 8.04 -3.67
C ASN A 47 3.99 8.34 -2.45
N SER A 48 3.40 8.77 -1.34
CA SER A 48 4.14 9.04 -0.12
C SER A 48 4.77 7.77 0.47
N ILE A 49 4.03 6.67 0.47
CA ILE A 49 4.52 5.39 0.98
C ILE A 49 5.69 4.89 0.10
N LEU A 50 5.51 4.88 -1.22
CA LEU A 50 6.52 4.37 -2.14
C LEU A 50 7.76 5.26 -2.12
N GLU A 51 7.60 6.56 -2.02
CA GLU A 51 8.71 7.50 -1.90
C GLU A 51 9.49 7.27 -0.61
N TYR A 52 8.79 7.04 0.51
CA TYR A 52 9.42 6.73 1.77
C TYR A 52 10.28 5.46 1.68
N ILE A 53 9.74 4.41 1.06
CA ILE A 53 10.47 3.15 0.88
C ILE A 53 11.71 3.39 0.03
N GLU A 54 11.56 4.05 -1.10
CA GLU A 54 12.68 4.32 -2.02
C GLU A 54 13.77 5.15 -1.35
N LYS A 55 13.39 6.16 -0.59
CA LYS A 55 14.32 7.05 0.08
C LYS A 55 15.13 6.34 1.16
N ASN A 56 14.59 5.29 1.75
CA ASN A 56 15.24 4.55 2.84
C ASN A 56 15.88 3.24 2.40
N MET A 57 15.81 2.90 1.11
CA MET A 57 16.54 1.73 0.58
C MET A 57 18.01 2.02 0.45
N CYS A 58 18.82 0.96 0.56
CA CYS A 58 20.23 1.04 0.21
C CYS A 58 20.38 1.17 -1.29
N GLU A 59 21.31 2.01 -1.73
CA GLU A 59 21.57 2.19 -3.14
C GLU A 59 22.03 0.87 -3.78
N GLY A 60 21.48 0.56 -4.96
CA GLY A 60 21.74 -0.69 -5.65
C GLY A 60 20.96 -1.87 -5.10
N SER A 61 20.17 -1.68 -4.06
CA SER A 61 19.36 -2.75 -3.48
C SER A 61 18.03 -2.90 -4.22
N ARG A 62 17.33 -3.97 -3.88
CA ARG A 62 16.04 -4.30 -4.44
C ARG A 62 15.10 -4.69 -3.31
N VAL A 63 13.89 -4.12 -3.31
CA VAL A 63 12.89 -4.45 -2.29
C VAL A 63 11.62 -4.91 -2.97
N SER A 64 10.84 -5.70 -2.25
CA SER A 64 9.53 -6.16 -2.70
C SER A 64 8.45 -5.43 -1.91
N VAL A 65 7.46 -4.88 -2.62
CA VAL A 65 6.32 -4.23 -2.00
C VAL A 65 5.06 -4.95 -2.46
N GLN A 66 4.27 -5.44 -1.53
CA GLN A 66 3.07 -6.21 -1.85
C GLN A 66 1.87 -5.69 -1.07
N LEU A 67 0.69 -6.08 -1.51
CA LEU A 67 -0.55 -5.77 -0.82
C LEU A 67 -1.63 -6.77 -1.22
N LEU A 68 -2.68 -6.84 -0.41
CA LEU A 68 -3.90 -7.55 -0.77
C LEU A 68 -4.95 -6.48 -1.06
N ALA A 69 -5.31 -6.33 -2.33
CA ALA A 69 -6.28 -5.34 -2.74
C ALA A 69 -7.70 -5.78 -2.33
N GLU A 70 -8.51 -4.82 -1.94
CA GLU A 70 -9.93 -5.04 -1.78
C GLU A 70 -10.53 -5.38 -3.15
N VAL A 71 -11.52 -6.26 -3.14
CA VAL A 71 -12.19 -6.68 -4.38
C VAL A 71 -12.72 -5.46 -5.13
N GLY A 72 -12.37 -5.37 -6.41
CA GLY A 72 -12.76 -4.26 -7.26
C GLY A 72 -11.81 -3.07 -7.27
N LYS A 73 -10.75 -3.11 -6.45
CA LYS A 73 -9.76 -2.01 -6.36
C LYS A 73 -8.44 -2.33 -7.07
N GLU A 74 -8.34 -3.46 -7.74
CA GLU A 74 -7.09 -3.92 -8.36
C GLU A 74 -6.54 -2.90 -9.35
N GLN A 75 -7.40 -2.28 -10.15
CA GLN A 75 -6.96 -1.34 -11.18
C GLN A 75 -6.26 -0.11 -10.61
N PHE A 76 -6.69 0.33 -9.44
CA PHE A 76 -6.03 1.45 -8.77
C PHE A 76 -4.55 1.15 -8.53
N TYR A 77 -4.26 -0.06 -8.06
CA TYR A 77 -2.88 -0.46 -7.76
C TYR A 77 -2.09 -0.79 -9.02
N ILE A 78 -2.72 -1.38 -10.03
CA ILE A 78 -2.06 -1.67 -11.31
C ILE A 78 -1.56 -0.37 -11.94
N LYS A 79 -2.32 0.70 -11.85
CA LYS A 79 -1.90 2.02 -12.34
C LYS A 79 -0.70 2.59 -11.58
N GLN A 80 -0.45 2.09 -10.38
CA GLN A 80 0.71 2.49 -9.57
C GLN A 80 1.94 1.61 -9.85
N GLY A 81 1.86 0.67 -10.78
CA GLY A 81 2.97 -0.20 -11.14
C GLY A 81 2.96 -1.57 -10.47
N PHE A 82 1.91 -1.89 -9.73
CA PHE A 82 1.77 -3.21 -9.11
C PHE A 82 1.29 -4.22 -10.14
N LYS A 83 1.70 -5.46 -9.98
CA LYS A 83 1.29 -6.57 -10.85
C LYS A 83 0.44 -7.55 -10.07
N LEU A 84 -0.57 -8.09 -10.72
CA LEU A 84 -1.36 -9.16 -10.12
C LEU A 84 -0.48 -10.39 -9.88
N VAL A 85 -0.70 -11.08 -8.78
CA VAL A 85 -0.07 -12.38 -8.53
C VAL A 85 -1.12 -13.48 -8.69
N PRO A 86 -0.76 -14.62 -9.31
CA PRO A 86 0.60 -14.96 -9.76
C PRO A 86 0.99 -14.25 -11.06
N HIS A 87 2.28 -14.14 -11.27
CA HIS A 87 2.83 -13.69 -12.54
C HIS A 87 4.10 -14.50 -12.83
N GLU A 88 4.82 -14.16 -13.91
CA GLU A 88 5.94 -14.93 -14.41
C GLU A 88 6.97 -15.34 -13.34
N TYR A 89 7.26 -14.44 -12.41
CA TYR A 89 8.29 -14.64 -11.39
C TYR A 89 7.73 -14.75 -9.98
N CYS A 90 6.42 -14.91 -9.84
CA CYS A 90 5.80 -14.91 -8.53
C CYS A 90 4.59 -15.84 -8.51
N GLY A 91 4.56 -16.76 -7.57
CA GLY A 91 3.43 -17.66 -7.38
C GLY A 91 2.21 -16.94 -6.82
N PRO A 92 1.09 -17.65 -6.66
CA PRO A 92 -0.12 -17.04 -6.12
C PRO A 92 0.03 -16.65 -4.67
N ALA A 93 -0.66 -15.59 -4.28
CA ALA A 93 -0.72 -15.16 -2.89
C ALA A 93 -1.60 -16.14 -2.09
N LEU A 94 -1.22 -16.39 -0.86
CA LEU A 94 -1.97 -17.25 0.05
C LEU A 94 -2.21 -16.50 1.34
N ARG A 95 -3.35 -16.75 1.97
CA ARG A 95 -3.75 -16.06 3.18
C ARG A 95 -4.43 -17.02 4.14
N LYS A 96 -4.09 -16.91 5.43
CA LYS A 96 -4.74 -17.66 6.47
C LYS A 96 -5.14 -16.70 7.58
N ILE A 97 -6.34 -16.83 8.09
CA ILE A 97 -6.83 -16.06 9.22
C ILE A 97 -6.97 -17.01 10.40
N ILE A 98 -6.41 -16.62 11.54
CA ILE A 98 -6.45 -17.42 12.75
C ILE A 98 -7.32 -16.71 13.75
N TYR A 99 -8.29 -17.47 14.30
CA TYR A 99 -9.16 -16.98 15.37
C TYR A 99 -8.77 -17.67 16.66
N LYS A 100 -8.56 -16.91 17.70
CA LYS A 100 -8.29 -17.47 19.02
C LYS A 100 -9.62 -17.71 19.73
N LYS A 101 -9.80 -18.92 20.23
CA LYS A 101 -11.01 -19.31 20.97
C LYS A 101 -10.86 -19.06 22.45
#